data_1d2bead778e2d111296aff45c9f47bae
#
_entry.id   1d2bead778e2d111296aff45c9f47bae
#
_cell.length_a   1.000
_cell.length_b   1.000
_cell.length_c   1.000
_cell.angle_alpha   90.00
_cell.angle_beta   90.00
_cell.angle_gamma   90.00
#
_symmetry.space_group_name_H-M   'P 1'
#
loop_
_entity.id
_entity.type
_entity.pdbx_description
1 polymer ?
#
loop_
_entity_poly.entity_id
_entity_poly.type
_entity_poly.pdbx_seq_one_letter_code
_entity_poly.pdbx_strand_id
1 'polypeptide(L)'
;MTTSLVDAESILVLDIGTLHTRALFFDVVDGQSRFVASAAAATTAEAPYHDVREGVHTAVLQLQEVTGRIFMDLEARLIVPPQGNGDGADRLLIVSSVGPELRVVTLGLLDEVSVESANRLASSICGKVVECIGLND
;
A
#
# COMPACT_ATOMS: atom_id res chain seq x y z
N MET A 1 29.64 9.00 26.94
CA MET A 1 28.46 9.02 26.04
C MET A 1 27.96 7.62 25.90
N THR A 2 26.94 7.25 26.60
CA THR A 2 26.25 5.98 26.42
C THR A 2 25.47 6.08 25.13
N THR A 3 25.98 5.45 24.09
CA THR A 3 25.18 5.19 22.90
C THR A 3 24.01 4.31 23.37
N SER A 4 22.81 4.86 23.41
CA SER A 4 21.61 4.05 23.58
C SER A 4 21.62 3.03 22.45
N LEU A 5 21.91 1.79 22.79
CA LEU A 5 21.59 0.66 21.93
C LEU A 5 20.08 0.73 21.76
N VAL A 6 19.63 1.23 20.63
CA VAL A 6 18.23 1.06 20.23
C VAL A 6 18.06 -0.44 20.17
N ASP A 7 17.29 -1.00 21.11
CA ASP A 7 16.99 -2.42 21.08
C ASP A 7 16.42 -2.73 19.71
N ALA A 8 17.04 -3.68 19.01
CA ALA A 8 16.56 -4.08 17.71
C ALA A 8 15.15 -4.66 17.88
N GLU A 9 14.21 -4.19 17.07
CA GLU A 9 12.82 -4.57 17.14
C GLU A 9 12.39 -5.22 15.83
N SER A 10 11.46 -6.15 15.92
CA SER A 10 10.82 -6.72 14.73
C SER A 10 9.83 -5.72 14.13
N ILE A 11 9.77 -5.65 12.80
CA ILE A 11 8.99 -4.63 12.09
C ILE A 11 8.14 -5.30 11.02
N LEU A 12 6.84 -5.08 11.08
CA LEU A 12 5.93 -5.35 9.98
C LEU A 12 5.75 -4.06 9.16
N VAL A 13 6.07 -4.12 7.87
CA VAL A 13 5.92 -3.00 6.95
C VAL A 13 4.78 -3.30 5.99
N LEU A 14 3.83 -2.37 5.86
CA LEU A 14 2.78 -2.39 4.86
C LEU A 14 3.06 -1.27 3.85
N ASP A 15 3.37 -1.64 2.62
CA ASP A 15 3.57 -0.72 1.49
C ASP A 15 2.34 -0.80 0.59
N ILE A 16 1.48 0.22 0.68
CA ILE A 16 0.22 0.30 -0.06
C ILE A 16 0.46 1.13 -1.32
N GLY A 17 0.81 0.44 -2.39
CA GLY A 17 1.01 1.05 -3.71
C GLY A 17 -0.30 1.19 -4.49
N THR A 18 -0.24 1.84 -5.65
CA THR A 18 -1.39 2.01 -6.56
C THR A 18 -1.88 0.69 -7.15
N LEU A 19 -0.98 -0.23 -7.48
CA LEU A 19 -1.32 -1.51 -8.10
C LEU A 19 -1.17 -2.70 -7.15
N HIS A 20 -0.17 -2.65 -6.28
CA HIS A 20 0.16 -3.73 -5.37
C HIS A 20 0.31 -3.22 -3.95
N THR A 21 -0.23 -3.98 -3.02
CA THR A 21 0.01 -3.85 -1.59
C THR A 21 0.98 -4.94 -1.18
N ARG A 22 2.05 -4.56 -0.49
CA ARG A 22 3.09 -5.47 -0.01
C ARG A 22 3.11 -5.50 1.50
N ALA A 23 3.27 -6.69 2.06
CA ALA A 23 3.59 -6.89 3.46
C ALA A 23 5.03 -7.42 3.55
N LEU A 24 5.89 -6.74 4.31
CA LEU A 24 7.29 -7.12 4.51
C LEU A 24 7.52 -7.31 6.00
N PHE A 25 8.30 -8.32 6.34
CA PHE A 25 8.66 -8.60 7.72
C PHE A 25 10.16 -8.56 7.92
N PHE A 26 10.57 -7.83 8.94
CA PHE A 26 11.94 -7.77 9.46
C PHE A 26 11.92 -8.31 10.88
N ASP A 27 12.80 -9.25 11.16
CA ASP A 27 12.98 -9.80 12.51
C ASP A 27 14.36 -9.48 13.08
N VAL A 28 14.53 -9.70 14.36
CA VAL A 28 15.80 -9.47 15.05
C VAL A 28 16.66 -10.72 14.94
N VAL A 29 17.76 -10.61 14.23
CA VAL A 29 18.77 -11.65 14.10
C VAL A 29 20.13 -11.07 14.52
N ASP A 30 20.78 -11.69 15.50
CA ASP A 30 22.04 -11.24 16.05
C ASP A 30 22.01 -9.76 16.51
N GLY A 31 20.89 -9.34 17.12
CA GLY A 31 20.71 -7.98 17.63
C GLY A 31 20.50 -6.92 16.55
N GLN A 32 20.19 -7.31 15.31
CA GLN A 32 19.91 -6.41 14.20
C GLN A 32 18.59 -6.78 13.49
N SER A 33 17.81 -5.78 13.09
CA SER A 33 16.63 -6.01 12.26
C SER A 33 17.07 -6.45 10.86
N ARG A 34 16.66 -7.64 10.44
CA ARG A 34 16.96 -8.23 9.14
C ARG A 34 15.67 -8.57 8.39
N PHE A 35 15.70 -8.33 7.08
CA PHE A 35 14.60 -8.76 6.21
C PHE A 35 14.45 -10.28 6.25
N VAL A 36 13.23 -10.74 6.47
CA VAL A 36 12.87 -12.16 6.54
C VAL A 36 12.12 -12.59 5.29
N ALA A 37 10.99 -11.92 5.01
CA ALA A 37 10.13 -12.27 3.89
C ALA A 37 9.24 -11.11 3.47
N SER A 38 8.67 -11.22 2.28
CA SER A 38 7.60 -10.33 1.80
C SER A 38 6.57 -11.12 1.01
N ALA A 39 5.35 -10.59 1.02
CA ALA A 39 4.26 -11.04 0.17
C ALA A 39 3.56 -9.84 -0.44
N ALA A 40 2.85 -10.04 -1.55
CA ALA A 40 2.19 -8.97 -2.27
C ALA A 40 0.82 -9.42 -2.79
N ALA A 41 -0.16 -8.53 -2.70
CA ALA A 41 -1.49 -8.71 -3.26
C ALA A 41 -1.85 -7.51 -4.14
N ALA A 42 -2.90 -7.63 -4.94
CA ALA A 42 -3.44 -6.49 -5.67
C ALA A 42 -3.96 -5.43 -4.67
N THR A 43 -3.69 -4.17 -4.95
CA THR A 43 -4.30 -3.08 -4.17
C THR A 43 -5.78 -2.97 -4.50
N THR A 44 -6.60 -2.78 -3.47
CA THR A 44 -8.05 -2.73 -3.56
C THR A 44 -8.63 -1.33 -3.25
N ALA A 45 -7.81 -0.29 -3.42
CA ALA A 45 -8.20 1.09 -3.20
C ALA A 45 -9.27 1.59 -4.18
N GLU A 46 -9.23 1.07 -5.41
CA GLU A 46 -10.14 1.46 -6.49
C GLU A 46 -11.31 0.48 -6.64
N ALA A 47 -12.17 0.75 -7.63
CA ALA A 47 -13.29 -0.12 -7.96
C ALA A 47 -12.80 -1.57 -8.24
N PRO A 48 -13.56 -2.58 -7.85
CA PRO A 48 -14.88 -2.53 -7.23
C PRO A 48 -14.89 -2.37 -5.71
N TYR A 49 -13.74 -2.48 -5.05
CA TYR A 49 -13.64 -2.59 -3.59
C TYR A 49 -13.72 -1.24 -2.88
N HIS A 50 -12.99 -0.22 -3.38
CA HIS A 50 -12.80 1.08 -2.72
C HIS A 50 -12.37 0.97 -1.25
N ASP A 51 -11.61 -0.08 -0.91
CA ASP A 51 -11.16 -0.39 0.43
C ASP A 51 -9.79 -1.06 0.41
N VAL A 52 -8.77 -0.35 0.84
CA VAL A 52 -7.38 -0.85 0.89
C VAL A 52 -7.21 -2.04 1.84
N ARG A 53 -8.12 -2.22 2.80
CA ARG A 53 -8.01 -3.27 3.83
C ARG A 53 -8.02 -4.66 3.23
N GLU A 54 -8.78 -4.91 2.17
CA GLU A 54 -8.83 -6.21 1.50
C GLU A 54 -7.48 -6.62 0.90
N GLY A 55 -6.80 -5.68 0.22
CA GLY A 55 -5.45 -5.91 -0.31
C GLY A 55 -4.42 -6.12 0.80
N VAL A 56 -4.50 -5.33 1.87
CA VAL A 56 -3.64 -5.49 3.05
C VAL A 56 -3.87 -6.84 3.70
N HIS A 57 -5.12 -7.22 3.95
CA HIS A 57 -5.48 -8.50 4.53
C HIS A 57 -4.89 -9.68 3.74
N THR A 58 -5.08 -9.67 2.42
CA THR A 58 -4.55 -10.71 1.53
C THR A 58 -3.03 -10.76 1.56
N ALA A 59 -2.34 -9.62 1.50
CA ALA A 59 -0.88 -9.56 1.54
C ALA A 59 -0.32 -10.09 2.89
N VAL A 60 -0.96 -9.75 4.00
CA VAL A 60 -0.54 -10.22 5.33
C VAL A 60 -0.80 -11.71 5.51
N LEU A 61 -1.94 -12.25 5.02
CA LEU A 61 -2.19 -13.70 5.04
C LEU A 61 -1.14 -14.48 4.27
N GLN A 62 -0.77 -14.02 3.07
CA GLN A 62 0.30 -14.64 2.30
C GLN A 62 1.66 -14.56 3.00
N LEU A 63 1.95 -13.45 3.69
CA LEU A 63 3.16 -13.32 4.50
C LEU A 63 3.16 -14.32 5.66
N GLN A 64 2.01 -14.56 6.31
CA GLN A 64 1.86 -15.59 7.35
C GLN A 64 2.14 -16.99 6.80
N GLU A 65 1.65 -17.31 5.61
CA GLU A 65 1.93 -18.60 4.96
C GLU A 65 3.41 -18.80 4.68
N VAL A 66 4.10 -17.76 4.22
CA VAL A 66 5.55 -17.84 3.90
C VAL A 66 6.41 -17.93 5.16
N THR A 67 6.06 -17.19 6.20
CA THR A 67 6.87 -17.10 7.43
C THR A 67 6.50 -18.13 8.49
N GLY A 68 5.28 -18.66 8.46
CA GLY A 68 4.71 -19.45 9.53
C GLY A 68 4.38 -18.66 10.80
N ARG A 69 4.50 -17.32 10.77
CA ARG A 69 4.23 -16.42 11.88
C ARG A 69 2.88 -15.71 11.69
N ILE A 70 2.08 -15.64 12.73
CA ILE A 70 0.77 -15.00 12.68
C ILE A 70 0.93 -13.50 12.96
N PHE A 71 0.41 -12.67 12.07
CA PHE A 71 0.44 -11.20 12.19
C PHE A 71 -0.94 -10.59 12.41
N MET A 72 -2.01 -11.36 12.21
CA MET A 72 -3.39 -10.91 12.44
C MET A 72 -4.14 -11.89 13.34
N ASP A 73 -5.00 -11.35 14.21
CA ASP A 73 -5.94 -12.13 15.01
C ASP A 73 -7.15 -12.62 14.19
N LEU A 74 -8.06 -13.34 14.86
CA LEU A 74 -9.28 -13.88 14.23
C LEU A 74 -10.26 -12.80 13.76
N GLU A 75 -10.13 -11.57 14.27
CA GLU A 75 -10.93 -10.41 13.86
C GLU A 75 -10.21 -9.55 12.81
N ALA A 76 -9.17 -10.08 12.17
CA ALA A 76 -8.34 -9.41 11.16
C ALA A 76 -7.66 -8.12 11.65
N ARG A 77 -7.36 -8.02 12.95
CA ARG A 77 -6.59 -6.93 13.54
C ARG A 77 -5.11 -7.32 13.61
N LEU A 78 -4.23 -6.39 13.23
CA LEU A 78 -2.79 -6.60 13.32
C LEU A 78 -2.34 -6.75 14.79
N ILE A 79 -1.49 -7.71 15.04
CA ILE A 79 -0.92 -8.00 16.37
C ILE A 79 0.34 -7.15 16.56
N VAL A 80 0.18 -6.00 17.20
CA VAL A 80 1.24 -5.05 17.55
C VAL A 80 0.91 -4.44 18.91
N PRO A 81 1.72 -4.62 19.96
CA PRO A 81 2.99 -5.36 20.04
C PRO A 81 2.82 -6.88 19.96
N PRO A 82 3.94 -7.64 19.87
CA PRO A 82 3.89 -9.09 19.72
C PRO A 82 3.31 -9.76 20.97
N GLN A 83 2.69 -10.90 20.76
CA GLN A 83 2.19 -11.74 21.85
C GLN A 83 3.29 -12.69 22.34
N GLY A 84 3.15 -13.19 23.56
CA GLY A 84 4.15 -14.05 24.21
C GLY A 84 4.40 -15.41 23.53
N ASN A 85 3.58 -15.78 22.54
CA ASN A 85 3.75 -16.97 21.69
C ASN A 85 4.65 -16.73 20.47
N GLY A 86 5.15 -15.50 20.27
CA GLY A 86 5.97 -15.11 19.13
C GLY A 86 5.21 -14.57 17.95
N ASP A 87 3.88 -14.45 18.02
CA ASP A 87 3.04 -13.85 16.99
C ASP A 87 3.10 -12.31 17.03
N GLY A 88 2.85 -11.69 15.89
CA GLY A 88 2.86 -10.23 15.74
C GLY A 88 4.26 -9.66 15.45
N ALA A 89 4.38 -8.35 15.57
CA ALA A 89 5.60 -7.58 15.42
C ALA A 89 5.69 -6.48 16.47
N ASP A 90 6.91 -6.07 16.84
CA ASP A 90 7.10 -4.99 17.81
C ASP A 90 6.61 -3.64 17.26
N ARG A 91 6.80 -3.43 15.97
CA ARG A 91 6.39 -2.20 15.29
C ARG A 91 5.66 -2.46 13.98
N LEU A 92 4.76 -1.54 13.67
CA LEU A 92 4.09 -1.43 12.38
C LEU A 92 4.54 -0.15 11.70
N LEU A 93 4.97 -0.27 10.45
CA LEU A 93 5.23 0.86 9.56
C LEU A 93 4.28 0.77 8.36
N ILE A 94 3.54 1.83 8.09
CA ILE A 94 2.67 1.92 6.92
C ILE A 94 3.19 3.02 6.01
N VAL A 95 3.43 2.65 4.76
CA VAL A 95 3.78 3.57 3.67
C VAL A 95 2.66 3.48 2.63
N SER A 96 2.17 4.61 2.16
CA SER A 96 1.11 4.63 1.15
C SER A 96 1.44 5.63 0.05
N SER A 97 1.37 5.16 -1.19
CA SER A 97 1.36 5.99 -2.40
C SER A 97 -0.04 6.08 -3.03
N VAL A 98 -1.03 5.42 -2.43
CA VAL A 98 -2.44 5.57 -2.82
C VAL A 98 -2.92 6.90 -2.26
N GLY A 99 -3.24 7.83 -3.15
CA GLY A 99 -3.79 9.14 -2.84
C GLY A 99 -5.20 9.32 -3.43
N PRO A 100 -5.87 10.45 -3.17
CA PRO A 100 -7.08 10.80 -3.89
C PRO A 100 -6.76 10.89 -5.39
N GLU A 101 -7.75 10.53 -6.23
CA GLU A 101 -7.64 10.65 -7.68
C GLU A 101 -7.13 12.05 -8.07
N LEU A 102 -6.17 12.11 -8.98
CA LEU A 102 -5.67 13.36 -9.52
C LEU A 102 -6.78 14.04 -10.32
N ARG A 103 -7.19 15.23 -9.93
CA ARG A 103 -8.18 16.00 -10.67
C ARG A 103 -7.53 16.64 -11.88
N VAL A 104 -8.00 16.30 -13.06
CA VAL A 104 -7.41 16.72 -14.34
C VAL A 104 -8.41 17.60 -15.10
N VAL A 105 -7.95 18.74 -15.61
CA VAL A 105 -8.65 19.53 -16.61
C VAL A 105 -7.98 19.28 -17.95
N THR A 106 -8.74 18.91 -18.96
CA THR A 106 -8.24 18.70 -20.31
C THR A 106 -8.59 19.88 -21.20
N LEU A 107 -7.60 20.30 -22.00
CA LEU A 107 -7.73 21.40 -22.95
C LEU A 107 -7.42 20.90 -24.35
N GLY A 108 -8.20 21.31 -25.33
CA GLY A 108 -7.95 21.00 -26.74
C GLY A 108 -8.58 21.97 -27.70
N LEU A 109 -7.99 22.09 -28.88
CA LEU A 109 -8.49 22.96 -29.95
C LEU A 109 -9.68 22.34 -30.70
N LEU A 110 -9.70 21.00 -30.78
CA LEU A 110 -10.73 20.23 -31.49
C LEU A 110 -11.28 19.16 -30.53
N ASP A 111 -12.60 19.21 -30.27
CA ASP A 111 -13.24 18.34 -29.29
C ASP A 111 -13.05 16.86 -29.63
N GLU A 112 -13.30 16.46 -30.88
CA GLU A 112 -13.22 15.07 -31.34
C GLU A 112 -11.80 14.52 -31.49
N VAL A 113 -10.77 15.35 -31.43
CA VAL A 113 -9.38 14.94 -31.65
C VAL A 113 -8.50 15.23 -30.44
N SER A 114 -8.29 16.53 -30.14
CA SER A 114 -7.32 16.91 -29.11
C SER A 114 -7.90 16.76 -27.69
N VAL A 115 -9.18 17.10 -27.46
CA VAL A 115 -9.80 16.92 -26.16
C VAL A 115 -9.97 15.42 -25.86
N GLU A 116 -10.43 14.64 -26.85
CA GLU A 116 -10.57 13.20 -26.67
C GLU A 116 -9.23 12.51 -26.43
N SER A 117 -8.17 12.90 -27.13
CA SER A 117 -6.82 12.39 -26.91
C SER A 117 -6.30 12.72 -25.52
N ALA A 118 -6.53 13.96 -25.04
CA ALA A 118 -6.17 14.38 -23.69
C ALA A 118 -6.95 13.60 -22.62
N ASN A 119 -8.23 13.34 -22.85
CA ASN A 119 -9.05 12.54 -21.95
C ASN A 119 -8.58 11.08 -21.87
N ARG A 120 -8.21 10.47 -23.00
CA ARG A 120 -7.62 9.12 -23.03
C ARG A 120 -6.31 9.07 -22.26
N LEU A 121 -5.46 10.09 -22.40
CA LEU A 121 -4.23 10.18 -21.64
C LEU A 121 -4.50 10.32 -20.14
N ALA A 122 -5.41 11.21 -19.74
CA ALA A 122 -5.80 11.37 -18.35
C ALA A 122 -6.36 10.08 -17.73
N SER A 123 -7.10 9.30 -18.52
CA SER A 123 -7.64 7.99 -18.08
C SER A 123 -6.59 6.88 -18.00
N SER A 124 -5.42 7.05 -18.64
CA SER A 124 -4.30 6.08 -18.56
C SER A 124 -3.45 6.25 -17.30
N ILE A 125 -3.60 7.35 -16.60
CA ILE A 125 -3.04 7.63 -15.28
C ILE A 125 -4.20 7.65 -14.28
N CYS A 126 -3.95 7.52 -12.99
CA CYS A 126 -5.00 7.58 -11.94
C CYS A 126 -5.61 9.00 -11.85
N GLY A 127 -6.12 9.52 -12.96
CA GLY A 127 -6.66 10.86 -13.11
C GLY A 127 -8.17 10.84 -13.41
N LYS A 128 -8.91 11.68 -12.70
CA LYS A 128 -10.32 11.93 -12.95
C LYS A 128 -10.46 13.25 -13.70
N VAL A 129 -10.93 13.19 -14.95
CA VAL A 129 -11.26 14.38 -15.71
C VAL A 129 -12.46 15.07 -15.05
N VAL A 130 -12.25 16.28 -14.57
CA VAL A 130 -13.27 17.11 -13.90
C VAL A 130 -13.85 18.16 -14.81
N GLU A 131 -13.12 18.55 -15.86
CA GLU A 131 -13.54 19.55 -16.82
C GLU A 131 -12.82 19.32 -18.15
N CYS A 132 -13.54 19.52 -19.26
CA CYS A 132 -12.99 19.51 -20.61
C CYS A 132 -13.25 20.90 -21.21
N ILE A 133 -12.24 21.51 -21.78
CA ILE A 133 -12.33 22.86 -22.40
C ILE A 133 -11.96 22.73 -23.86
N GLY A 134 -12.89 22.98 -24.75
CA GLY A 134 -12.71 23.07 -26.19
C GLY A 134 -12.55 24.52 -26.64
N LEU A 135 -12.30 24.74 -27.93
CA LEU A 135 -12.16 26.09 -28.51
C LEU A 135 -13.51 26.85 -28.53
N ASN A 136 -14.62 26.13 -28.48
CA ASN A 136 -15.97 26.68 -28.61
C ASN A 136 -16.74 26.78 -27.28
N ASP A 137 -16.08 26.53 -26.16
CA ASP A 137 -16.64 26.63 -24.81
C ASP A 137 -16.58 28.06 -24.25
#